data_80f7b19ae7e25e9131b6e5b23e76de44
#
_entry.id   80f7b19ae7e25e9131b6e5b23e76de44
#
_cell.length_a   1.000
_cell.length_b   1.000
_cell.length_c   1.000
_cell.angle_alpha   90.00
_cell.angle_beta   90.00
_cell.angle_gamma   90.00
#
_symmetry.space_group_name_H-M   'P 1'
#
loop_
_entity.id
_entity.type
_entity.pdbx_description
1 polymer ?
#
loop_
_entity_poly.entity_id
_entity_poly.type
_entity_poly.pdbx_seq_one_letter_code
_entity_poly.pdbx_strand_id
1 'polypeptide(L)'
;MSLAMPIGVLIALLFGVLVWVLPALKVTAALIGIAAMVTIVRRPLRGLLLFGVLATFLPYATVQIGIRTTVSEALLMLVWASLLAHRLFALYNPPLNLMRTERWLIALMLFSALPFVVGQLTVNAEGNGPINWVRWLFNLSPLFLVPRLLGDEKSREQMTVAMLLGTLMLLLLSIPVYLKNGNSTAIISIIGGLGYSNLDTLNEGLSGFSTRMGTPWTHPNIAGGAMAMLLPLAFCIGVTRRGAVRTLGLAVAVLAAAGLLFTGSRGALLSLLVVMCWMARKRVPYVGRMLMAAVFLGALLLMFYPPLQERLLGLFSSNDASTAVRFDEYSHFPDAVKMFPLGIGFKVDPPVPGTGLWGISNLWLNYVYKLGIPGMLLFIAVTVSWWKEARLNGNAVILNRDTALWLGTRAGVMSALLSGFFDHYFSFTTVLIALFWLLLGLNLHEARRLQSKAQSTGSDSGERP
;
A
#
# COMPACT_ATOMS: atom_id res chain seq x y z
N MET A 1 26.56 37.96 -25.74
CA MET A 1 25.11 37.68 -25.78
C MET A 1 24.85 36.41 -24.99
N SER A 2 24.05 36.47 -23.93
CA SER A 2 23.79 35.28 -23.09
C SER A 2 22.99 34.23 -23.86
N LEU A 3 23.39 32.99 -23.83
CA LEU A 3 22.68 31.82 -24.40
C LEU A 3 21.21 31.71 -23.93
N ALA A 4 20.83 32.46 -22.92
CA ALA A 4 19.48 32.50 -22.34
C ALA A 4 18.42 33.07 -23.33
N MET A 5 18.79 34.06 -24.16
CA MET A 5 17.85 34.69 -25.08
C MET A 5 17.44 33.77 -26.27
N PRO A 6 18.36 33.11 -26.99
CA PRO A 6 17.97 32.19 -28.06
C PRO A 6 17.27 30.94 -27.52
N ILE A 7 17.63 30.44 -26.33
CA ILE A 7 16.92 29.36 -25.69
C ILE A 7 15.49 29.77 -25.30
N GLY A 8 15.29 30.98 -24.78
CA GLY A 8 13.97 31.51 -24.44
C GLY A 8 13.07 31.65 -25.68
N VAL A 9 13.60 32.15 -26.82
CA VAL A 9 12.88 32.25 -28.07
C VAL A 9 12.51 30.88 -28.65
N LEU A 10 13.44 29.91 -28.60
CA LEU A 10 13.17 28.54 -29.05
C LEU A 10 12.07 27.88 -28.22
N ILE A 11 12.09 28.04 -26.91
CA ILE A 11 11.07 27.53 -25.98
C ILE A 11 9.72 28.18 -26.29
N ALA A 12 9.68 29.51 -26.51
CA ALA A 12 8.45 30.23 -26.85
C ALA A 12 7.85 29.79 -28.17
N LEU A 13 8.68 29.56 -29.21
CA LEU A 13 8.25 29.04 -30.52
C LEU A 13 7.70 27.62 -30.42
N LEU A 14 8.43 26.72 -29.73
CA LEU A 14 7.95 25.35 -29.46
C LEU A 14 6.60 25.38 -28.73
N PHE A 15 6.47 26.29 -27.79
CA PHE A 15 5.24 26.49 -27.04
C PHE A 15 4.08 26.96 -27.89
N GLY A 16 4.32 27.96 -28.77
CA GLY A 16 3.33 28.48 -29.71
C GLY A 16 2.82 27.39 -30.66
N VAL A 17 3.72 26.57 -31.21
CA VAL A 17 3.36 25.42 -32.06
C VAL A 17 2.57 24.37 -31.28
N LEU A 18 2.96 24.07 -30.02
CA LEU A 18 2.28 23.07 -29.20
C LEU A 18 0.83 23.49 -28.87
N VAL A 19 0.62 24.78 -28.54
CA VAL A 19 -0.71 25.35 -28.26
C VAL A 19 -1.59 25.39 -29.53
N TRP A 20 -0.97 25.57 -30.70
CA TRP A 20 -1.70 25.59 -31.97
C TRP A 20 -2.13 24.18 -32.42
N VAL A 21 -1.31 23.14 -32.14
CA VAL A 21 -1.55 21.76 -32.61
C VAL A 21 -2.37 20.93 -31.62
N LEU A 22 -2.25 21.19 -30.33
CA LEU A 22 -2.90 20.39 -29.29
C LEU A 22 -4.03 21.15 -28.57
N PRO A 23 -5.11 20.45 -28.13
CA PRO A 23 -6.13 21.03 -27.27
C PRO A 23 -5.53 21.69 -26.04
N ALA A 24 -6.01 22.87 -25.66
CA ALA A 24 -5.47 23.66 -24.53
C ALA A 24 -5.37 22.87 -23.24
N LEU A 25 -6.31 21.96 -22.97
CA LEU A 25 -6.28 21.08 -21.79
C LEU A 25 -5.06 20.14 -21.79
N LYS A 26 -4.69 19.58 -22.95
CA LYS A 26 -3.51 18.69 -23.06
C LYS A 26 -2.21 19.46 -22.87
N VAL A 27 -2.13 20.68 -23.41
CA VAL A 27 -0.97 21.57 -23.25
C VAL A 27 -0.81 21.95 -21.77
N THR A 28 -1.88 22.36 -21.12
CA THR A 28 -1.87 22.71 -19.69
C THR A 28 -1.44 21.53 -18.84
N ALA A 29 -1.98 20.33 -19.11
CA ALA A 29 -1.60 19.10 -18.41
C ALA A 29 -0.11 18.75 -18.61
N ALA A 30 0.40 18.90 -19.84
CA ALA A 30 1.82 18.67 -20.14
C ALA A 30 2.73 19.65 -19.37
N LEU A 31 2.35 20.92 -19.29
CA LEU A 31 3.09 21.94 -18.55
C LEU A 31 3.12 21.67 -17.06
N ILE A 32 1.96 21.33 -16.47
CA ILE A 32 1.88 20.93 -15.07
C ILE A 32 2.77 19.72 -14.84
N GLY A 33 2.74 18.73 -15.75
CA GLY A 33 3.59 17.55 -15.70
C GLY A 33 5.09 17.88 -15.74
N ILE A 34 5.52 18.76 -16.63
CA ILE A 34 6.93 19.21 -16.73
C ILE A 34 7.33 19.99 -15.48
N ALA A 35 6.50 20.90 -15.01
CA ALA A 35 6.77 21.67 -13.78
C ALA A 35 6.86 20.76 -12.56
N ALA A 36 5.99 19.76 -12.46
CA ALA A 36 6.04 18.73 -11.42
C ALA A 36 7.34 17.89 -11.54
N MET A 37 7.70 17.45 -12.74
CA MET A 37 8.93 16.70 -12.98
C MET A 37 10.19 17.48 -12.56
N VAL A 38 10.32 18.74 -12.98
CA VAL A 38 11.44 19.63 -12.60
C VAL A 38 11.46 19.82 -11.09
N THR A 39 10.30 19.99 -10.47
CA THR A 39 10.17 20.15 -9.01
C THR A 39 10.61 18.90 -8.26
N ILE A 40 10.26 17.71 -8.77
CA ILE A 40 10.60 16.41 -8.19
C ILE A 40 12.10 16.15 -8.36
N VAL A 41 12.66 16.42 -9.56
CA VAL A 41 14.09 16.25 -9.81
C VAL A 41 14.91 17.14 -8.87
N ARG A 42 14.47 18.36 -8.61
CA ARG A 42 15.14 19.26 -7.66
C ARG A 42 14.92 18.86 -6.19
N ARG A 43 13.76 18.33 -5.84
CA ARG A 43 13.35 18.00 -4.47
C ARG A 43 12.60 16.66 -4.44
N PRO A 44 13.30 15.52 -4.42
CA PRO A 44 12.69 14.18 -4.52
C PRO A 44 11.67 13.87 -3.42
N LEU A 45 11.78 14.50 -2.25
CA LEU A 45 10.76 14.43 -1.20
C LEU A 45 9.36 14.81 -1.71
N ARG A 46 9.25 15.87 -2.54
CA ARG A 46 7.94 16.28 -3.09
C ARG A 46 7.33 15.20 -3.99
N GLY A 47 8.15 14.48 -4.75
CA GLY A 47 7.71 13.33 -5.54
C GLY A 47 7.19 12.20 -4.66
N LEU A 48 7.88 11.91 -3.57
CA LEU A 48 7.45 10.90 -2.61
C LEU A 48 6.14 11.30 -1.88
N LEU A 49 5.97 12.57 -1.53
CA LEU A 49 4.71 13.08 -0.95
C LEU A 49 3.54 12.97 -1.95
N LEU A 50 3.77 13.34 -3.22
CA LEU A 50 2.77 13.20 -4.28
C LEU A 50 2.43 11.73 -4.52
N PHE A 51 3.44 10.83 -4.51
CA PHE A 51 3.20 9.39 -4.51
C PHE A 51 2.29 8.97 -3.35
N GLY A 52 2.53 9.45 -2.13
CA GLY A 52 1.69 9.12 -0.98
C GLY A 52 0.22 9.51 -1.16
N VAL A 53 -0.05 10.68 -1.73
CA VAL A 53 -1.42 11.13 -2.05
C VAL A 53 -2.03 10.24 -3.14
N LEU A 54 -1.36 10.09 -4.29
CA LEU A 54 -1.92 9.39 -5.44
C LEU A 54 -2.02 7.89 -5.24
N ALA A 55 -1.04 7.28 -4.57
CA ALA A 55 -1.07 5.86 -4.25
C ALA A 55 -2.23 5.47 -3.32
N THR A 56 -2.68 6.39 -2.46
CA THR A 56 -3.84 6.14 -1.59
C THR A 56 -5.17 6.59 -2.21
N PHE A 57 -5.16 7.56 -3.13
CA PHE A 57 -6.37 8.08 -3.78
C PHE A 57 -6.70 7.36 -5.08
N LEU A 58 -5.76 7.36 -6.03
CA LEU A 58 -5.93 6.84 -7.40
C LEU A 58 -4.83 5.83 -7.75
N PRO A 59 -4.78 4.68 -7.06
CA PRO A 59 -3.67 3.73 -7.18
C PRO A 59 -3.43 3.25 -8.60
N TYR A 60 -4.48 3.06 -9.39
CA TYR A 60 -4.39 2.49 -10.73
C TYR A 60 -4.66 3.48 -11.87
N ALA A 61 -4.68 4.78 -11.58
CA ALA A 61 -4.64 5.76 -12.65
C ALA A 61 -3.39 5.55 -13.52
N THR A 62 -3.56 5.39 -14.82
CA THR A 62 -2.51 4.99 -15.77
C THR A 62 -1.98 6.16 -16.57
N VAL A 63 -0.72 6.06 -16.92
CA VAL A 63 -0.05 6.91 -17.90
C VAL A 63 0.67 6.02 -18.91
N GLN A 64 0.66 6.43 -20.18
CA GLN A 64 1.35 5.72 -21.25
C GLN A 64 2.63 6.47 -21.60
N ILE A 65 3.76 5.92 -21.16
CA ILE A 65 5.11 6.43 -21.45
C ILE A 65 5.88 5.29 -22.12
N GLY A 66 5.52 4.99 -23.38
CA GLY A 66 6.01 3.80 -24.08
C GLY A 66 5.42 2.50 -23.53
N ILE A 67 5.52 2.28 -22.22
CA ILE A 67 4.91 1.18 -21.49
C ILE A 67 3.75 1.74 -20.64
N ARG A 68 2.62 1.01 -20.58
CA ARG A 68 1.52 1.36 -19.69
C ARG A 68 1.95 1.12 -18.23
N THR A 69 1.99 2.18 -17.44
CA THR A 69 2.32 2.13 -16.01
C THR A 69 1.33 2.95 -15.19
N THR A 70 1.26 2.73 -13.89
CA THR A 70 0.47 3.62 -13.02
C THR A 70 1.22 4.92 -12.78
N VAL A 71 0.48 6.02 -12.57
CA VAL A 71 1.08 7.32 -12.21
C VAL A 71 1.91 7.19 -10.92
N SER A 72 1.46 6.40 -9.97
CA SER A 72 2.17 6.13 -8.71
C SER A 72 3.53 5.45 -8.94
N GLU A 73 3.59 4.44 -9.83
CA GLU A 73 4.86 3.78 -10.19
C GLU A 73 5.79 4.73 -10.96
N ALA A 74 5.25 5.52 -11.89
CA ALA A 74 6.03 6.52 -12.62
C ALA A 74 6.65 7.57 -11.67
N LEU A 75 5.91 7.98 -10.63
CA LEU A 75 6.44 8.87 -9.60
C LEU A 75 7.57 8.22 -8.79
N LEU A 76 7.44 6.95 -8.40
CA LEU A 76 8.52 6.22 -7.72
C LEU A 76 9.76 6.13 -8.60
N MET A 77 9.60 5.82 -9.88
CA MET A 77 10.71 5.79 -10.83
C MET A 77 11.40 7.15 -10.94
N LEU A 78 10.62 8.24 -11.03
CA LEU A 78 11.15 9.60 -11.08
C LEU A 78 11.88 10.00 -9.78
N VAL A 79 11.36 9.60 -8.62
CA VAL A 79 12.03 9.82 -7.31
C VAL A 79 13.38 9.11 -7.28
N TRP A 80 13.45 7.85 -7.72
CA TRP A 80 14.71 7.12 -7.79
C TRP A 80 15.69 7.69 -8.81
N ALA A 81 15.21 8.08 -10.00
CA ALA A 81 16.03 8.75 -11.01
C ALA A 81 16.60 10.07 -10.47
N SER A 82 15.78 10.85 -9.75
CA SER A 82 16.24 12.07 -9.08
C SER A 82 17.32 11.82 -8.04
N LEU A 83 17.14 10.80 -7.17
CA LEU A 83 18.15 10.44 -6.16
C LEU A 83 19.45 9.95 -6.81
N LEU A 84 19.36 9.18 -7.88
CA LEU A 84 20.52 8.75 -8.65
C LEU A 84 21.25 9.93 -9.27
N ALA A 85 20.53 10.86 -9.88
CA ALA A 85 21.12 12.09 -10.44
C ALA A 85 21.81 12.91 -9.35
N HIS A 86 21.17 13.13 -8.19
CA HIS A 86 21.78 13.84 -7.06
C HIS A 86 23.06 13.16 -6.56
N ARG A 87 23.09 11.83 -6.54
CA ARG A 87 24.29 11.08 -6.16
C ARG A 87 25.41 11.20 -7.20
N LEU A 88 25.06 11.07 -8.49
CA LEU A 88 26.04 11.20 -9.59
C LEU A 88 26.68 12.60 -9.65
N PHE A 89 25.91 13.63 -9.34
CA PHE A 89 26.42 15.00 -9.28
C PHE A 89 26.95 15.40 -7.89
N ALA A 90 27.15 14.43 -6.99
CA ALA A 90 27.62 14.62 -5.62
C ALA A 90 26.82 15.63 -4.77
N LEU A 91 25.55 15.87 -5.13
CA LEU A 91 24.68 16.83 -4.41
C LEU A 91 24.10 16.24 -3.11
N TYR A 92 24.03 14.92 -3.02
CA TYR A 92 23.48 14.21 -1.87
C TYR A 92 24.04 12.79 -1.76
N ASN A 93 24.64 12.46 -0.65
CA ASN A 93 25.23 11.14 -0.40
C ASN A 93 24.89 10.65 1.02
N PRO A 94 23.67 10.12 1.23
CA PRO A 94 23.26 9.61 2.54
C PRO A 94 24.06 8.37 2.92
N PRO A 95 24.37 8.18 4.22
CA PRO A 95 25.05 6.98 4.70
C PRO A 95 24.19 5.73 4.48
N LEU A 96 24.82 4.65 3.99
CA LEU A 96 24.17 3.36 3.72
C LEU A 96 24.21 2.43 4.96
N ASN A 97 23.71 2.90 6.10
CA ASN A 97 23.58 2.06 7.28
C ASN A 97 22.31 1.23 7.23
N LEU A 98 22.36 0.11 6.52
CA LEU A 98 21.22 -0.79 6.33
C LEU A 98 20.89 -1.53 7.63
N MET A 99 19.61 -1.49 8.00
CA MET A 99 19.05 -2.31 9.07
C MET A 99 18.97 -3.78 8.65
N ARG A 100 18.82 -4.68 9.62
CA ARG A 100 18.74 -6.12 9.34
C ARG A 100 17.54 -6.45 8.45
N THR A 101 16.40 -5.82 8.67
CA THR A 101 15.19 -5.94 7.84
C THR A 101 15.47 -5.53 6.39
N GLU A 102 16.17 -4.41 6.18
CA GLU A 102 16.53 -3.93 4.84
C GLU A 102 17.49 -4.91 4.12
N ARG A 103 18.43 -5.50 4.84
CA ARG A 103 19.34 -6.52 4.29
C ARG A 103 18.60 -7.77 3.85
N TRP A 104 17.64 -8.25 4.65
CA TRP A 104 16.80 -9.38 4.25
C TRP A 104 15.91 -9.07 3.06
N LEU A 105 15.39 -7.83 2.96
CA LEU A 105 14.63 -7.42 1.78
C LEU A 105 15.51 -7.39 0.52
N ILE A 106 16.74 -6.89 0.63
CA ILE A 106 17.70 -6.96 -0.50
C ILE A 106 17.98 -8.42 -0.88
N ALA A 107 18.15 -9.31 0.09
CA ALA A 107 18.35 -10.74 -0.19
C ALA A 107 17.13 -11.35 -0.91
N LEU A 108 15.90 -11.00 -0.51
CA LEU A 108 14.68 -11.40 -1.21
C LEU A 108 14.62 -10.85 -2.64
N MET A 109 14.97 -9.58 -2.84
CA MET A 109 15.00 -8.95 -4.17
C MET A 109 16.03 -9.63 -5.08
N LEU A 110 17.24 -9.90 -4.57
CA LEU A 110 18.29 -10.61 -5.35
C LEU A 110 17.88 -12.04 -5.64
N PHE A 111 17.34 -12.75 -4.64
CA PHE A 111 16.88 -14.14 -4.83
C PHE A 111 15.78 -14.22 -5.89
N SER A 112 14.90 -13.22 -6.00
CA SER A 112 13.79 -13.20 -6.96
C SER A 112 14.24 -13.30 -8.43
N ALA A 113 15.52 -13.02 -8.72
CA ALA A 113 16.10 -13.21 -10.05
C ALA A 113 16.08 -14.70 -10.47
N LEU A 114 16.24 -15.62 -9.52
CA LEU A 114 16.22 -17.06 -9.81
C LEU A 114 14.83 -17.52 -10.27
N PRO A 115 13.75 -17.36 -9.49
CA PRO A 115 12.40 -17.72 -9.96
C PRO A 115 11.96 -16.89 -11.18
N PHE A 116 12.46 -15.66 -11.35
CA PHE A 116 12.24 -14.90 -12.58
C PHE A 116 12.80 -15.63 -13.79
N VAL A 117 14.08 -16.01 -13.79
CA VAL A 117 14.74 -16.70 -14.92
C VAL A 117 14.08 -18.07 -15.15
N VAL A 118 13.88 -18.85 -14.08
CA VAL A 118 13.24 -20.18 -14.19
C VAL A 118 11.83 -20.05 -14.76
N GLY A 119 11.02 -19.11 -14.26
CA GLY A 119 9.68 -18.86 -14.77
C GLY A 119 9.65 -18.42 -16.24
N GLN A 120 10.64 -17.62 -16.70
CA GLN A 120 10.76 -17.27 -18.12
C GLN A 120 11.03 -18.49 -19.01
N LEU A 121 11.78 -19.47 -18.53
CA LEU A 121 12.18 -20.65 -19.30
C LEU A 121 11.15 -21.79 -19.23
N THR A 122 10.47 -21.97 -18.10
CA THR A 122 9.62 -23.14 -17.83
C THR A 122 8.14 -22.88 -17.93
N VAL A 123 7.69 -21.64 -17.67
CA VAL A 123 6.26 -21.30 -17.70
C VAL A 123 5.84 -20.92 -19.11
N ASN A 124 5.05 -21.80 -19.74
CA ASN A 124 4.49 -21.56 -21.07
C ASN A 124 3.18 -20.73 -20.96
N ALA A 125 3.28 -19.44 -20.63
CA ALA A 125 2.17 -18.52 -20.59
C ALA A 125 2.53 -17.21 -21.26
N GLU A 126 1.56 -16.56 -21.90
CA GLU A 126 1.72 -15.19 -22.41
C GLU A 126 1.84 -14.23 -21.23
N GLY A 127 2.68 -13.23 -21.36
CA GLY A 127 2.86 -12.19 -20.36
C GLY A 127 4.26 -11.58 -20.34
N ASN A 128 4.34 -10.37 -19.78
CA ASN A 128 5.59 -9.62 -19.74
C ASN A 128 6.32 -9.79 -18.40
N GLY A 129 6.92 -10.95 -18.20
CA GLY A 129 7.65 -11.28 -16.99
C GLY A 129 8.74 -10.26 -16.61
N PRO A 130 9.59 -9.77 -17.54
CA PRO A 130 10.59 -8.75 -17.24
C PRO A 130 9.99 -7.46 -16.69
N ILE A 131 8.94 -6.93 -17.31
CA ILE A 131 8.25 -5.73 -16.83
C ILE A 131 7.63 -5.97 -15.45
N ASN A 132 6.95 -7.09 -15.26
CA ASN A 132 6.30 -7.42 -13.98
C ASN A 132 7.33 -7.58 -12.86
N TRP A 133 8.48 -8.20 -13.13
CA TRP A 133 9.57 -8.34 -12.17
C TRP A 133 10.16 -6.99 -11.78
N VAL A 134 10.48 -6.13 -12.74
CA VAL A 134 11.02 -4.79 -12.49
C VAL A 134 10.01 -3.95 -11.71
N ARG A 135 8.72 -3.98 -12.09
CA ARG A 135 7.66 -3.29 -11.34
C ARG A 135 7.56 -3.79 -9.90
N TRP A 136 7.65 -5.10 -9.68
CA TRP A 136 7.64 -5.66 -8.33
C TRP A 136 8.82 -5.15 -7.51
N LEU A 137 10.06 -5.15 -8.05
CA LEU A 137 11.25 -4.61 -7.38
C LEU A 137 11.07 -3.12 -7.04
N PHE A 138 10.54 -2.31 -7.97
CA PHE A 138 10.24 -0.90 -7.70
C PHE A 138 9.19 -0.73 -6.59
N ASN A 139 8.17 -1.57 -6.54
CA ASN A 139 7.15 -1.51 -5.50
C ASN A 139 7.66 -1.99 -4.11
N LEU A 140 8.77 -2.74 -4.03
CA LEU A 140 9.45 -3.05 -2.77
C LEU A 140 10.33 -1.89 -2.27
N SER A 141 10.78 -1.05 -3.17
CA SER A 141 11.81 -0.03 -2.93
C SER A 141 11.43 1.11 -1.98
N PRO A 142 10.14 1.48 -1.72
CA PRO A 142 9.79 2.57 -0.83
C PRO A 142 10.34 2.44 0.59
N LEU A 143 10.59 1.22 1.08
CA LEU A 143 11.27 0.98 2.34
C LEU A 143 12.62 1.71 2.40
N PHE A 144 13.40 1.68 1.30
CA PHE A 144 14.71 2.31 1.21
C PHE A 144 14.65 3.84 0.98
N LEU A 145 13.48 4.39 0.62
CA LEU A 145 13.29 5.84 0.48
C LEU A 145 13.11 6.52 1.83
N VAL A 146 12.62 5.79 2.84
CA VAL A 146 12.38 6.35 4.18
C VAL A 146 13.65 6.94 4.81
N PRO A 147 14.76 6.21 4.96
CA PRO A 147 15.98 6.77 5.55
C PRO A 147 16.60 7.87 4.71
N ARG A 148 16.31 7.92 3.41
CA ARG A 148 16.88 8.89 2.47
C ARG A 148 16.13 10.21 2.41
N LEU A 149 14.79 10.16 2.48
CA LEU A 149 13.93 11.31 2.25
C LEU A 149 13.08 11.71 3.45
N LEU A 150 12.88 10.80 4.41
CA LEU A 150 12.03 11.00 5.59
C LEU A 150 12.85 10.94 6.89
N GLY A 151 14.09 11.45 6.85
CA GLY A 151 15.02 11.42 7.98
C GLY A 151 14.58 12.30 9.17
N ASP A 152 13.95 13.44 8.92
CA ASP A 152 13.47 14.37 9.93
C ASP A 152 11.99 14.14 10.29
N GLU A 153 11.58 14.61 11.48
CA GLU A 153 10.20 14.45 11.97
C GLU A 153 9.18 15.14 11.05
N LYS A 154 9.52 16.33 10.53
CA LYS A 154 8.65 17.12 9.66
C LYS A 154 8.31 16.38 8.36
N SER A 155 9.31 15.80 7.71
CA SER A 155 9.10 15.07 6.45
C SER A 155 8.26 13.80 6.67
N ARG A 156 8.42 13.10 7.80
CA ARG A 156 7.58 11.96 8.17
C ARG A 156 6.15 12.36 8.47
N GLU A 157 5.94 13.49 9.16
CA GLU A 157 4.60 14.04 9.39
C GLU A 157 3.95 14.46 8.07
N GLN A 158 4.67 15.13 7.17
CA GLN A 158 4.20 15.48 5.84
C GLN A 158 3.80 14.23 5.03
N MET A 159 4.61 13.17 5.08
CA MET A 159 4.29 11.91 4.40
C MET A 159 3.01 11.27 4.96
N THR A 160 2.86 11.27 6.28
CA THR A 160 1.65 10.78 6.95
C THR A 160 0.42 11.59 6.52
N VAL A 161 0.52 12.92 6.53
CA VAL A 161 -0.56 13.81 6.08
C VAL A 161 -0.88 13.55 4.60
N ALA A 162 0.11 13.37 3.74
CA ALA A 162 -0.09 13.07 2.32
C ALA A 162 -0.90 11.76 2.12
N MET A 163 -0.52 10.68 2.82
CA MET A 163 -1.26 9.42 2.76
C MET A 163 -2.69 9.55 3.29
N LEU A 164 -2.88 10.25 4.42
CA LEU A 164 -4.20 10.47 4.99
C LEU A 164 -5.08 11.36 4.09
N LEU A 165 -4.51 12.37 3.45
CA LEU A 165 -5.22 13.23 2.50
C LEU A 165 -5.72 12.43 1.29
N GLY A 166 -4.85 11.63 0.67
CA GLY A 166 -5.27 10.77 -0.44
C GLY A 166 -6.32 9.74 -0.03
N THR A 167 -6.19 9.17 1.17
CA THR A 167 -7.21 8.26 1.73
C THR A 167 -8.54 8.98 1.97
N LEU A 168 -8.51 10.22 2.49
CA LEU A 168 -9.71 11.03 2.65
C LEU A 168 -10.41 11.27 1.31
N MET A 169 -9.66 11.66 0.28
CA MET A 169 -10.19 11.89 -1.07
C MET A 169 -10.83 10.61 -1.64
N LEU A 170 -10.19 9.46 -1.46
CA LEU A 170 -10.76 8.16 -1.85
C LEU A 170 -12.09 7.89 -1.15
N LEU A 171 -12.16 8.11 0.16
CA LEU A 171 -13.36 7.84 0.96
C LEU A 171 -14.50 8.82 0.63
N LEU A 172 -14.19 10.12 0.47
CA LEU A 172 -15.15 11.13 0.06
C LEU A 172 -15.70 10.91 -1.35
N LEU A 173 -14.92 10.27 -2.21
CA LEU A 173 -15.39 9.85 -3.53
C LEU A 173 -16.27 8.60 -3.45
N SER A 174 -15.81 7.56 -2.76
CA SER A 174 -16.40 6.22 -2.83
C SER A 174 -17.67 6.06 -1.99
N ILE A 175 -17.69 6.61 -0.76
CA ILE A 175 -18.82 6.43 0.17
C ILE A 175 -20.10 7.07 -0.37
N PRO A 176 -20.12 8.35 -0.82
CA PRO A 176 -21.33 8.97 -1.36
C PRO A 176 -21.85 8.27 -2.62
N VAL A 177 -20.91 7.83 -3.51
CA VAL A 177 -21.30 7.10 -4.73
C VAL A 177 -21.97 5.77 -4.37
N TYR A 178 -21.42 5.05 -3.41
CA TYR A 178 -22.01 3.81 -2.93
C TYR A 178 -23.37 4.01 -2.24
N LEU A 179 -23.49 4.98 -1.34
CA LEU A 179 -24.73 5.25 -0.64
C LEU A 179 -25.86 5.70 -1.58
N LYS A 180 -25.52 6.42 -2.65
CA LYS A 180 -26.48 6.85 -3.66
C LYS A 180 -26.97 5.73 -4.56
N ASN A 181 -26.07 4.83 -4.98
CA ASN A 181 -26.34 3.86 -6.05
C ASN A 181 -26.49 2.42 -5.53
N GLY A 182 -26.02 2.11 -4.34
CA GLY A 182 -26.12 0.80 -3.70
C GLY A 182 -25.29 -0.31 -4.37
N ASN A 183 -24.43 0.02 -5.35
CA ASN A 183 -23.66 -0.98 -6.08
C ASN A 183 -22.19 -0.59 -6.30
N SER A 184 -21.36 -1.61 -6.58
CA SER A 184 -19.91 -1.48 -6.77
C SER A 184 -19.53 -0.84 -8.10
N THR A 185 -20.34 -1.00 -9.16
CA THR A 185 -20.01 -0.57 -10.52
C THR A 185 -20.20 0.92 -10.74
N ALA A 186 -20.99 1.58 -9.88
CA ALA A 186 -21.26 3.01 -9.99
C ALA A 186 -20.02 3.92 -9.97
N ILE A 187 -18.90 3.43 -9.41
CA ILE A 187 -17.63 4.17 -9.36
C ILE A 187 -16.93 4.25 -10.72
N ILE A 188 -17.24 3.33 -11.65
CA ILE A 188 -16.47 3.10 -12.90
C ILE A 188 -16.49 4.34 -13.80
N SER A 189 -17.64 4.97 -13.97
CA SER A 189 -17.77 6.17 -14.79
C SER A 189 -16.88 7.33 -14.29
N ILE A 190 -16.71 7.41 -12.98
CA ILE A 190 -15.90 8.46 -12.33
C ILE A 190 -14.43 8.14 -12.47
N ILE A 191 -13.99 6.90 -12.15
CA ILE A 191 -12.57 6.53 -12.25
C ILE A 191 -12.09 6.51 -13.70
N GLY A 192 -12.96 6.22 -14.67
CA GLY A 192 -12.64 6.36 -16.10
C GLY A 192 -12.24 7.78 -16.46
N GLY A 193 -12.96 8.79 -15.97
CA GLY A 193 -12.59 10.20 -16.11
C GLY A 193 -11.31 10.60 -15.37
N LEU A 194 -10.87 9.78 -14.39
CA LEU A 194 -9.66 9.99 -13.59
C LEU A 194 -8.44 9.19 -14.09
N GLY A 195 -8.49 8.68 -15.33
CA GLY A 195 -7.34 8.06 -15.99
C GLY A 195 -7.24 6.54 -15.81
N TYR A 196 -8.31 5.87 -15.36
CA TYR A 196 -8.36 4.41 -15.36
C TYR A 196 -8.62 3.87 -16.77
N SER A 197 -8.01 2.77 -17.09
CA SER A 197 -8.13 2.09 -18.39
C SER A 197 -8.79 0.72 -18.20
N ASN A 198 -9.21 0.10 -19.31
CA ASN A 198 -9.88 -1.21 -19.32
C ASN A 198 -11.18 -1.21 -18.47
N LEU A 199 -12.02 -0.21 -18.69
CA LEU A 199 -13.25 -0.02 -17.89
C LEU A 199 -14.22 -1.18 -18.01
N ASP A 200 -14.28 -1.85 -19.18
CA ASP A 200 -15.13 -3.02 -19.41
C ASP A 200 -14.72 -4.19 -18.50
N THR A 201 -13.43 -4.52 -18.47
CA THR A 201 -12.88 -5.55 -17.56
C THR A 201 -13.10 -5.21 -16.09
N LEU A 202 -13.00 -3.92 -15.75
CA LEU A 202 -13.30 -3.46 -14.38
C LEU A 202 -14.79 -3.58 -14.06
N ASN A 203 -15.66 -3.32 -15.03
CA ASN A 203 -17.10 -3.49 -14.87
C ASN A 203 -17.48 -4.94 -14.66
N GLU A 204 -16.96 -5.85 -15.47
CA GLU A 204 -17.14 -7.28 -15.30
C GLU A 204 -16.65 -7.75 -13.92
N GLY A 205 -15.45 -7.37 -13.53
CA GLY A 205 -14.86 -7.71 -12.23
C GLY A 205 -15.68 -7.18 -11.04
N LEU A 206 -16.16 -5.94 -11.10
CA LEU A 206 -16.95 -5.34 -10.03
C LEU A 206 -18.40 -5.82 -9.99
N SER A 207 -18.98 -6.22 -11.13
CA SER A 207 -20.36 -6.72 -11.19
C SER A 207 -20.57 -7.97 -10.31
N GLY A 208 -19.55 -8.83 -10.19
CA GLY A 208 -19.53 -9.97 -9.28
C GLY A 208 -19.60 -9.61 -7.78
N PHE A 209 -19.41 -8.33 -7.45
CA PHE A 209 -19.46 -7.81 -6.08
C PHE A 209 -20.52 -6.72 -5.90
N SER A 210 -21.62 -6.80 -6.62
CA SER A 210 -22.62 -5.74 -6.79
C SER A 210 -23.12 -5.09 -5.49
N THR A 211 -23.20 -5.84 -4.39
CA THR A 211 -23.69 -5.35 -3.08
C THR A 211 -22.58 -4.75 -2.18
N ARG A 212 -21.35 -4.61 -2.68
CA ARG A 212 -20.18 -4.11 -1.93
C ARG A 212 -19.77 -2.75 -2.46
N MET A 213 -19.06 -1.96 -1.65
CA MET A 213 -18.58 -0.65 -2.08
C MET A 213 -17.46 -0.79 -3.10
N GLY A 214 -17.67 -0.26 -4.31
CA GLY A 214 -16.61 -0.02 -5.29
C GLY A 214 -15.76 1.19 -4.92
N THR A 215 -14.47 1.10 -5.18
CA THR A 215 -13.50 2.17 -4.88
C THR A 215 -12.47 2.26 -6.00
N PRO A 216 -11.66 3.33 -6.04
CA PRO A 216 -10.49 3.41 -6.92
C PRO A 216 -9.49 2.23 -6.79
N TRP A 217 -9.54 1.42 -5.71
CA TRP A 217 -8.80 0.16 -5.59
C TRP A 217 -9.37 -0.99 -6.43
N THR A 218 -10.44 -0.76 -7.16
CA THR A 218 -11.10 -1.67 -8.11
C THR A 218 -11.64 -2.99 -7.54
N HIS A 219 -11.05 -3.55 -6.49
CA HIS A 219 -11.52 -4.77 -5.85
C HIS A 219 -11.87 -4.51 -4.38
N PRO A 220 -13.06 -4.90 -3.88
CA PRO A 220 -13.49 -4.60 -2.50
C PRO A 220 -12.56 -5.16 -1.42
N ASN A 221 -11.94 -6.33 -1.62
CA ASN A 221 -10.99 -6.88 -0.64
C ASN A 221 -9.69 -6.05 -0.60
N ILE A 222 -9.18 -5.60 -1.75
CA ILE A 222 -7.99 -4.74 -1.83
C ILE A 222 -8.28 -3.42 -1.09
N ALA A 223 -9.43 -2.81 -1.35
CA ALA A 223 -9.87 -1.59 -0.67
C ALA A 223 -9.99 -1.80 0.85
N GLY A 224 -10.60 -2.91 1.27
CA GLY A 224 -10.71 -3.29 2.68
C GLY A 224 -9.33 -3.46 3.34
N GLY A 225 -8.40 -4.15 2.68
CA GLY A 225 -7.03 -4.30 3.16
C GLY A 225 -6.27 -2.99 3.28
N ALA A 226 -6.37 -2.11 2.27
CA ALA A 226 -5.78 -0.77 2.31
C ALA A 226 -6.35 0.07 3.47
N MET A 227 -7.68 0.04 3.68
CA MET A 227 -8.33 0.74 4.79
C MET A 227 -7.91 0.16 6.14
N ALA A 228 -7.86 -1.17 6.30
CA ALA A 228 -7.43 -1.82 7.53
C ALA A 228 -5.96 -1.54 7.87
N MET A 229 -5.11 -1.33 6.86
CA MET A 229 -3.72 -0.93 7.02
C MET A 229 -3.57 0.54 7.44
N LEU A 230 -4.38 1.45 6.89
CA LEU A 230 -4.24 2.90 7.12
C LEU A 230 -5.05 3.41 8.31
N LEU A 231 -6.14 2.73 8.70
CA LEU A 231 -7.01 3.15 9.79
C LEU A 231 -6.29 3.28 11.15
N PRO A 232 -5.44 2.33 11.59
CA PRO A 232 -4.71 2.49 12.86
C PRO A 232 -3.79 3.72 12.86
N LEU A 233 -3.16 4.03 11.71
CA LEU A 233 -2.35 5.23 11.56
C LEU A 233 -3.21 6.50 11.69
N ALA A 234 -4.32 6.56 10.97
CA ALA A 234 -5.27 7.67 11.03
C ALA A 234 -5.78 7.91 12.45
N PHE A 235 -6.14 6.84 13.15
CA PHE A 235 -6.60 6.89 14.54
C PHE A 235 -5.52 7.45 15.48
N CYS A 236 -4.31 6.91 15.45
CA CYS A 236 -3.21 7.36 16.31
C CYS A 236 -2.87 8.84 16.09
N ILE A 237 -2.85 9.28 14.84
CA ILE A 237 -2.63 10.70 14.49
C ILE A 237 -3.81 11.56 14.95
N GLY A 238 -5.03 11.14 14.70
CA GLY A 238 -6.24 11.88 15.07
C GLY A 238 -6.40 12.10 16.58
N VAL A 239 -5.95 11.13 17.40
CA VAL A 239 -6.02 11.24 18.87
C VAL A 239 -4.89 12.10 19.44
N THR A 240 -3.71 12.13 18.83
CA THR A 240 -2.50 12.71 19.42
C THR A 240 -2.12 14.08 18.86
N ARG A 241 -2.58 14.42 17.65
CA ARG A 241 -2.27 15.71 17.02
C ARG A 241 -3.30 16.79 17.41
N ARG A 242 -3.05 18.03 16.98
CA ARG A 242 -3.92 19.18 17.20
C ARG A 242 -4.25 19.83 15.85
N GLY A 243 -5.29 20.68 15.84
CA GLY A 243 -5.69 21.46 14.65
C GLY A 243 -6.10 20.59 13.46
N ALA A 244 -5.82 21.05 12.25
CA ALA A 244 -6.24 20.41 11.00
C ALA A 244 -5.74 18.95 10.85
N VAL A 245 -4.54 18.63 11.34
CA VAL A 245 -4.00 17.26 11.27
C VAL A 245 -4.80 16.30 12.15
N ARG A 246 -5.27 16.76 13.32
CA ARG A 246 -6.20 15.99 14.16
C ARG A 246 -7.50 15.70 13.44
N THR A 247 -8.12 16.76 12.89
CA THR A 247 -9.39 16.62 12.17
C THR A 247 -9.25 15.67 10.98
N LEU A 248 -8.18 15.79 10.19
CA LEU A 248 -7.87 14.88 9.09
C LEU A 248 -7.76 13.43 9.59
N GLY A 249 -6.96 13.19 10.62
CA GLY A 249 -6.78 11.84 11.18
C GLY A 249 -8.09 11.23 11.67
N LEU A 250 -8.90 11.98 12.42
CA LEU A 250 -10.21 11.52 12.92
C LEU A 250 -11.20 11.28 11.78
N ALA A 251 -11.29 12.21 10.82
CA ALA A 251 -12.16 12.05 9.65
C ALA A 251 -11.82 10.79 8.86
N VAL A 252 -10.52 10.58 8.55
CA VAL A 252 -10.07 9.36 7.86
C VAL A 252 -10.36 8.12 8.70
N ALA A 253 -10.12 8.13 10.00
CA ALA A 253 -10.37 6.96 10.86
C ALA A 253 -11.85 6.56 10.87
N VAL A 254 -12.77 7.53 11.01
CA VAL A 254 -14.21 7.28 11.00
C VAL A 254 -14.69 6.81 9.63
N LEU A 255 -14.31 7.52 8.56
CA LEU A 255 -14.72 7.18 7.21
C LEU A 255 -14.10 5.86 6.72
N ALA A 256 -12.84 5.57 7.09
CA ALA A 256 -12.22 4.29 6.75
C ALA A 256 -12.86 3.11 7.49
N ALA A 257 -13.30 3.31 8.75
CA ALA A 257 -14.06 2.29 9.47
C ALA A 257 -15.41 2.00 8.77
N ALA A 258 -16.16 3.04 8.39
CA ALA A 258 -17.40 2.91 7.63
C ALA A 258 -17.14 2.27 6.25
N GLY A 259 -16.14 2.77 5.52
CA GLY A 259 -15.74 2.23 4.22
C GLY A 259 -15.36 0.75 4.30
N LEU A 260 -14.61 0.35 5.33
CA LEU A 260 -14.24 -1.05 5.56
C LEU A 260 -15.47 -1.95 5.75
N LEU A 261 -16.49 -1.49 6.48
CA LEU A 261 -17.78 -2.20 6.60
C LEU A 261 -18.48 -2.31 5.24
N PHE A 262 -18.54 -1.23 4.46
CA PHE A 262 -19.17 -1.22 3.14
C PHE A 262 -18.44 -2.08 2.11
N THR A 263 -17.11 -2.23 2.20
CA THR A 263 -16.38 -3.18 1.36
C THR A 263 -16.75 -4.63 1.67
N GLY A 264 -17.24 -4.93 2.86
CA GLY A 264 -17.59 -6.28 3.29
C GLY A 264 -16.39 -7.26 3.28
N SER A 265 -15.16 -6.75 3.40
CA SER A 265 -13.94 -7.58 3.44
C SER A 265 -13.76 -8.22 4.81
N ARG A 266 -14.22 -9.47 4.94
CA ARG A 266 -14.17 -10.24 6.19
C ARG A 266 -12.76 -10.41 6.73
N GLY A 267 -11.80 -10.73 5.87
CA GLY A 267 -10.38 -10.89 6.26
C GLY A 267 -9.77 -9.59 6.77
N ALA A 268 -10.07 -8.45 6.15
CA ALA A 268 -9.59 -7.15 6.59
C ALA A 268 -10.23 -6.71 7.92
N LEU A 269 -11.53 -6.95 8.10
CA LEU A 269 -12.24 -6.71 9.37
C LEU A 269 -11.67 -7.55 10.52
N LEU A 270 -11.48 -8.85 10.29
CA LEU A 270 -10.92 -9.75 11.31
C LEU A 270 -9.48 -9.36 11.67
N SER A 271 -8.65 -9.05 10.69
CA SER A 271 -7.28 -8.62 10.93
C SER A 271 -7.21 -7.33 11.74
N LEU A 272 -8.05 -6.35 11.43
CA LEU A 272 -8.16 -5.11 12.21
C LEU A 272 -8.63 -5.39 13.63
N LEU A 273 -9.63 -6.25 13.83
CA LEU A 273 -10.11 -6.66 15.15
C LEU A 273 -8.99 -7.25 16.01
N VAL A 274 -8.21 -8.18 15.45
CA VAL A 274 -7.05 -8.78 16.15
C VAL A 274 -6.03 -7.72 16.54
N VAL A 275 -5.76 -6.76 15.64
CA VAL A 275 -4.84 -5.64 15.93
C VAL A 275 -5.43 -4.71 17.00
N MET A 276 -6.72 -4.42 16.98
CA MET A 276 -7.37 -3.62 18.04
C MET A 276 -7.32 -4.34 19.40
N CYS A 277 -7.50 -5.66 19.45
CA CYS A 277 -7.30 -6.46 20.66
C CYS A 277 -5.86 -6.36 21.18
N TRP A 278 -4.87 -6.44 20.27
CA TRP A 278 -3.47 -6.23 20.63
C TRP A 278 -3.21 -4.82 21.18
N MET A 279 -3.76 -3.77 20.55
CA MET A 279 -3.65 -2.38 21.04
C MET A 279 -4.34 -2.20 22.39
N ALA A 280 -5.52 -2.79 22.60
CA ALA A 280 -6.23 -2.76 23.87
C ALA A 280 -5.44 -3.46 24.98
N ARG A 281 -4.83 -4.63 24.68
CA ARG A 281 -3.93 -5.32 25.61
C ARG A 281 -2.69 -4.49 25.98
N LYS A 282 -2.23 -3.63 25.06
CA LYS A 282 -1.15 -2.66 25.30
C LYS A 282 -1.64 -1.40 26.01
N ARG A 283 -2.90 -1.37 26.45
CA ARG A 283 -3.53 -0.23 27.14
C ARG A 283 -3.51 1.07 26.35
N VAL A 284 -3.59 0.97 25.02
CA VAL A 284 -3.71 2.16 24.16
C VAL A 284 -5.03 2.88 24.47
N PRO A 285 -5.02 4.19 24.77
CA PRO A 285 -6.21 4.94 25.13
C PRO A 285 -7.35 4.81 24.12
N TYR A 286 -8.57 4.77 24.59
CA TYR A 286 -9.83 4.66 23.82
C TYR A 286 -10.05 3.35 23.06
N VAL A 287 -9.01 2.56 22.72
CA VAL A 287 -9.15 1.35 21.89
C VAL A 287 -10.05 0.31 22.55
N GLY A 288 -9.91 0.09 23.85
CA GLY A 288 -10.79 -0.83 24.58
C GLY A 288 -12.26 -0.42 24.52
N ARG A 289 -12.56 0.88 24.66
CA ARG A 289 -13.92 1.41 24.55
C ARG A 289 -14.45 1.29 23.12
N MET A 290 -13.62 1.56 22.12
CA MET A 290 -13.98 1.39 20.71
C MET A 290 -14.26 -0.06 20.38
N LEU A 291 -13.45 -1.00 20.92
CA LEU A 291 -13.68 -2.42 20.76
C LEU A 291 -15.01 -2.87 21.37
N MET A 292 -15.30 -2.44 22.60
CA MET A 292 -16.60 -2.70 23.25
C MET A 292 -17.77 -2.12 22.44
N ALA A 293 -17.64 -0.87 21.97
CA ALA A 293 -18.65 -0.24 21.12
C ALA A 293 -18.83 -0.99 19.79
N ALA A 294 -17.75 -1.44 19.16
CA ALA A 294 -17.80 -2.21 17.92
C ALA A 294 -18.47 -3.57 18.12
N VAL A 295 -18.18 -4.27 19.22
CA VAL A 295 -18.82 -5.54 19.59
C VAL A 295 -20.32 -5.32 19.86
N PHE A 296 -20.67 -4.28 20.63
CA PHE A 296 -22.07 -3.95 20.93
C PHE A 296 -22.84 -3.57 19.67
N LEU A 297 -22.30 -2.68 18.85
CA LEU A 297 -22.92 -2.30 17.56
C LEU A 297 -23.01 -3.49 16.60
N GLY A 298 -21.99 -4.32 16.55
CA GLY A 298 -22.00 -5.57 15.76
C GLY A 298 -23.12 -6.51 16.23
N ALA A 299 -23.30 -6.69 17.53
CA ALA A 299 -24.37 -7.50 18.08
C ALA A 299 -25.76 -6.91 17.77
N LEU A 300 -25.93 -5.59 17.86
CA LEU A 300 -27.17 -4.92 17.46
C LEU A 300 -27.45 -5.10 15.96
N LEU A 301 -26.44 -4.87 15.12
CA LEU A 301 -26.61 -5.05 13.68
C LEU A 301 -26.95 -6.52 13.33
N LEU A 302 -26.35 -7.47 14.01
CA LEU A 302 -26.72 -8.89 13.88
C LEU A 302 -28.16 -9.17 14.29
N MET A 303 -28.66 -8.49 15.32
CA MET A 303 -30.03 -8.69 15.81
C MET A 303 -31.09 -8.06 14.91
N PHE A 304 -30.79 -6.92 14.29
CA PHE A 304 -31.78 -6.12 13.58
C PHE A 304 -31.56 -5.98 12.07
N TYR A 305 -30.45 -6.50 11.52
CA TYR A 305 -30.11 -6.33 10.10
C TYR A 305 -29.94 -7.70 9.38
N PRO A 306 -31.01 -8.26 8.81
CA PRO A 306 -31.00 -9.59 8.17
C PRO A 306 -29.88 -9.83 7.15
N PRO A 307 -29.47 -8.85 6.29
CA PRO A 307 -28.41 -9.08 5.33
C PRO A 307 -27.04 -9.38 5.99
N LEU A 308 -26.82 -8.92 7.23
CA LEU A 308 -25.60 -9.26 7.98
C LEU A 308 -25.69 -10.65 8.59
N GLN A 309 -26.88 -11.06 9.04
CA GLN A 309 -27.13 -12.42 9.52
C GLN A 309 -26.88 -13.45 8.42
N GLU A 310 -27.44 -13.24 7.22
CA GLU A 310 -27.25 -14.12 6.07
C GLU A 310 -25.79 -14.23 5.67
N ARG A 311 -25.05 -13.10 5.71
CA ARG A 311 -23.61 -13.09 5.43
C ARG A 311 -22.78 -13.83 6.47
N LEU A 312 -23.17 -13.80 7.74
CA LEU A 312 -22.45 -14.54 8.80
C LEU A 312 -22.80 -16.02 8.78
N LEU A 313 -24.05 -16.36 8.53
CA LEU A 313 -24.45 -17.77 8.31
C LEU A 313 -23.79 -18.34 7.06
N GLY A 314 -23.65 -17.53 6.00
CA GLY A 314 -22.91 -17.86 4.79
C GLY A 314 -21.41 -18.11 4.99
N LEU A 315 -20.80 -17.66 6.12
CA LEU A 315 -19.40 -17.97 6.45
C LEU A 315 -19.12 -19.48 6.60
N PHE A 316 -20.11 -20.22 7.01
CA PHE A 316 -20.02 -21.66 7.25
C PHE A 316 -20.68 -22.50 6.13
N SER A 317 -21.23 -21.85 5.10
CA SER A 317 -21.83 -22.54 3.96
C SER A 317 -20.78 -22.69 2.84
N SER A 318 -20.70 -23.88 2.26
CA SER A 318 -19.90 -24.18 1.07
C SER A 318 -20.36 -23.43 -0.19
N ASN A 319 -21.49 -22.73 -0.13
CA ASN A 319 -22.10 -22.00 -1.24
C ASN A 319 -21.55 -20.56 -1.41
N ASP A 320 -20.67 -20.07 -0.51
CA ASP A 320 -20.01 -18.77 -0.69
C ASP A 320 -18.91 -18.90 -1.76
N ALA A 321 -19.10 -18.25 -2.89
CA ALA A 321 -18.19 -18.32 -4.05
C ALA A 321 -16.72 -18.02 -3.66
N SER A 322 -16.48 -17.07 -2.73
CA SER A 322 -15.14 -16.75 -2.25
C SER A 322 -14.52 -17.86 -1.40
N THR A 323 -15.32 -18.60 -0.65
CA THR A 323 -14.86 -19.73 0.16
C THR A 323 -14.60 -20.94 -0.72
N ALA A 324 -15.47 -21.21 -1.70
CA ALA A 324 -15.31 -22.29 -2.67
C ALA A 324 -14.00 -22.12 -3.50
N VAL A 325 -13.75 -20.92 -4.01
CA VAL A 325 -12.50 -20.60 -4.73
C VAL A 325 -11.26 -20.86 -3.88
N ARG A 326 -11.25 -20.44 -2.61
CA ARG A 326 -10.10 -20.70 -1.71
C ARG A 326 -9.92 -22.17 -1.41
N PHE A 327 -11.00 -22.90 -1.25
CA PHE A 327 -10.93 -24.35 -1.03
C PHE A 327 -10.31 -25.05 -2.24
N ASP A 328 -10.74 -24.67 -3.44
CA ASP A 328 -10.16 -25.15 -4.70
C ASP A 328 -8.66 -24.80 -4.81
N GLU A 329 -8.30 -23.53 -4.61
CA GLU A 329 -6.90 -23.07 -4.59
C GLU A 329 -6.03 -23.88 -3.62
N TYR A 330 -6.50 -24.10 -2.40
CA TYR A 330 -5.71 -24.77 -1.37
C TYR A 330 -5.61 -26.29 -1.59
N SER A 331 -6.65 -26.93 -2.15
CA SER A 331 -6.61 -28.35 -2.45
C SER A 331 -5.62 -28.69 -3.56
N HIS A 332 -5.46 -27.80 -4.54
CA HIS A 332 -4.54 -27.97 -5.66
C HIS A 332 -3.15 -27.32 -5.45
N PHE A 333 -2.98 -26.57 -4.36
CA PHE A 333 -1.72 -25.91 -4.07
C PHE A 333 -0.52 -26.86 -3.96
N PRO A 334 -0.59 -28.06 -3.35
CA PRO A 334 0.52 -28.99 -3.32
C PRO A 334 0.99 -29.40 -4.71
N ASP A 335 0.08 -29.56 -5.67
CA ASP A 335 0.42 -29.92 -7.05
C ASP A 335 1.04 -28.74 -7.79
N ALA A 336 0.58 -27.52 -7.54
CA ALA A 336 1.23 -26.32 -8.04
C ALA A 336 2.68 -26.18 -7.54
N VAL A 337 2.97 -26.49 -6.27
CA VAL A 337 4.34 -26.47 -5.70
C VAL A 337 5.20 -27.59 -6.30
N LYS A 338 4.67 -28.78 -6.54
CA LYS A 338 5.40 -29.85 -7.22
C LYS A 338 5.76 -29.46 -8.66
N MET A 339 4.82 -28.84 -9.37
CA MET A 339 5.03 -28.39 -10.74
C MET A 339 6.03 -27.23 -10.83
N PHE A 340 6.01 -26.32 -9.88
CA PHE A 340 6.84 -25.11 -9.84
C PHE A 340 7.60 -24.97 -8.51
N PRO A 341 8.57 -25.87 -8.21
CA PRO A 341 9.24 -25.90 -6.89
C PRO A 341 10.05 -24.65 -6.57
N LEU A 342 10.52 -23.94 -7.59
CA LEU A 342 11.21 -22.64 -7.47
C LEU A 342 10.28 -21.45 -7.70
N GLY A 343 8.97 -21.70 -7.80
CA GLY A 343 7.95 -20.71 -8.09
C GLY A 343 7.76 -20.45 -9.58
N ILE A 344 6.61 -19.88 -9.94
CA ILE A 344 6.25 -19.57 -11.33
C ILE A 344 6.89 -18.28 -11.87
N GLY A 345 7.56 -17.50 -11.00
CA GLY A 345 8.15 -16.23 -11.38
C GLY A 345 7.13 -15.11 -11.62
N PHE A 346 7.32 -14.34 -12.69
CA PHE A 346 6.64 -13.05 -12.90
C PHE A 346 5.87 -12.93 -14.20
N LYS A 347 5.74 -14.02 -14.98
CA LYS A 347 4.78 -14.06 -16.09
C LYS A 347 3.34 -14.02 -15.54
N VAL A 348 2.36 -13.89 -16.43
CA VAL A 348 0.95 -14.09 -16.05
C VAL A 348 0.81 -15.49 -15.45
N ASP A 349 0.02 -15.61 -14.38
CA ASP A 349 -0.18 -16.87 -13.68
C ASP A 349 -0.85 -17.88 -14.60
N PRO A 350 -0.16 -18.96 -14.99
CA PRO A 350 -0.81 -20.00 -15.76
C PRO A 350 -1.79 -20.75 -14.84
N PRO A 351 -2.92 -21.21 -15.36
CA PRO A 351 -3.71 -22.18 -14.62
C PRO A 351 -2.89 -23.46 -14.47
N VAL A 352 -2.91 -24.06 -13.27
CA VAL A 352 -2.36 -25.41 -13.08
C VAL A 352 -3.20 -26.38 -13.91
N PRO A 353 -2.60 -27.26 -14.74
CA PRO A 353 -3.35 -28.17 -15.60
C PRO A 353 -4.41 -28.96 -14.84
N GLY A 354 -5.64 -28.95 -15.34
CA GLY A 354 -6.78 -29.60 -14.71
C GLY A 354 -7.44 -28.82 -13.57
N THR A 355 -7.03 -27.57 -13.34
CA THR A 355 -7.57 -26.71 -12.28
C THR A 355 -7.90 -25.31 -12.79
N GLY A 356 -8.71 -24.56 -12.03
CA GLY A 356 -8.93 -23.11 -12.23
C GLY A 356 -7.99 -22.21 -11.45
N LEU A 357 -6.84 -22.72 -10.99
CA LEU A 357 -5.92 -21.98 -10.12
C LEU A 357 -5.18 -20.87 -10.87
N TRP A 358 -5.52 -19.62 -10.59
CA TRP A 358 -4.92 -18.42 -11.17
C TRP A 358 -4.03 -17.64 -10.18
N GLY A 359 -3.82 -18.16 -9.01
CA GLY A 359 -3.08 -17.58 -7.92
C GLY A 359 -3.45 -18.26 -6.61
N ILE A 360 -3.05 -17.70 -5.49
CA ILE A 360 -3.40 -18.21 -4.16
C ILE A 360 -3.88 -17.05 -3.31
N SER A 361 -5.11 -17.11 -2.82
CA SER A 361 -5.72 -16.10 -1.95
C SER A 361 -5.16 -16.16 -0.52
N ASN A 362 -3.83 -16.11 -0.42
CA ASN A 362 -3.07 -16.10 0.83
C ASN A 362 -1.70 -15.50 0.56
N LEU A 363 -1.33 -14.45 1.27
CA LEU A 363 -0.05 -13.75 1.13
C LEU A 363 1.16 -14.70 1.23
N TRP A 364 1.16 -15.55 2.24
CA TRP A 364 2.28 -16.43 2.55
C TRP A 364 2.44 -17.52 1.50
N LEU A 365 1.34 -18.18 1.14
CA LEU A 365 1.33 -19.20 0.11
C LEU A 365 1.59 -18.62 -1.28
N ASN A 366 1.18 -17.35 -1.53
CA ASN A 366 1.48 -16.69 -2.79
C ASN A 366 2.98 -16.39 -2.96
N TYR A 367 3.71 -16.13 -1.87
CA TYR A 367 5.18 -16.09 -1.93
C TYR A 367 5.79 -17.44 -2.30
N VAL A 368 5.23 -18.57 -1.79
CA VAL A 368 5.66 -19.92 -2.23
C VAL A 368 5.35 -20.11 -3.71
N TYR A 369 4.14 -19.76 -4.14
CA TYR A 369 3.70 -19.95 -5.53
C TYR A 369 4.55 -19.14 -6.52
N LYS A 370 4.86 -17.88 -6.18
CA LYS A 370 5.65 -16.97 -7.05
C LYS A 370 7.15 -17.18 -6.97
N LEU A 371 7.69 -17.41 -5.79
CA LEU A 371 9.14 -17.40 -5.51
C LEU A 371 9.66 -18.71 -4.90
N GLY A 372 8.82 -19.74 -4.83
CA GLY A 372 9.17 -20.98 -4.16
C GLY A 372 9.28 -20.87 -2.64
N ILE A 373 9.51 -21.99 -1.98
CA ILE A 373 9.71 -22.06 -0.52
C ILE A 373 10.83 -21.14 -0.03
N PRO A 374 12.01 -21.07 -0.71
CA PRO A 374 13.07 -20.16 -0.26
C PRO A 374 12.64 -18.68 -0.28
N GLY A 375 11.86 -18.25 -1.29
CA GLY A 375 11.33 -16.88 -1.36
C GLY A 375 10.40 -16.57 -0.19
N MET A 376 9.52 -17.51 0.19
CA MET A 376 8.69 -17.36 1.38
C MET A 376 9.53 -17.29 2.66
N LEU A 377 10.55 -18.13 2.81
CA LEU A 377 11.44 -18.10 3.99
C LEU A 377 12.18 -16.76 4.11
N LEU A 378 12.62 -16.18 2.99
CA LEU A 378 13.21 -14.84 2.97
C LEU A 378 12.18 -13.77 3.38
N PHE A 379 10.94 -13.84 2.89
CA PHE A 379 9.89 -12.93 3.32
C PHE A 379 9.57 -13.06 4.81
N ILE A 380 9.55 -14.29 5.35
CA ILE A 380 9.45 -14.53 6.80
C ILE A 380 10.64 -13.90 7.54
N ALA A 381 11.86 -14.05 7.02
CA ALA A 381 13.04 -13.44 7.62
C ALA A 381 12.95 -11.90 7.66
N VAL A 382 12.41 -11.27 6.60
CA VAL A 382 12.12 -9.83 6.59
C VAL A 382 11.11 -9.46 7.68
N THR A 383 9.98 -10.14 7.75
CA THR A 383 8.90 -9.82 8.70
C THR A 383 9.30 -10.07 10.16
N VAL A 384 10.04 -11.15 10.43
CA VAL A 384 10.59 -11.45 11.76
C VAL A 384 11.65 -10.43 12.16
N SER A 385 12.52 -10.04 11.23
CA SER A 385 13.54 -9.01 11.51
C SER A 385 12.87 -7.66 11.79
N TRP A 386 11.89 -7.25 10.98
CA TRP A 386 11.09 -6.06 11.25
C TRP A 386 10.42 -6.12 12.63
N TRP A 387 9.79 -7.24 12.96
CA TRP A 387 9.12 -7.39 14.25
C TRP A 387 10.07 -7.19 15.43
N LYS A 388 11.29 -7.71 15.34
CA LYS A 388 12.33 -7.59 16.37
C LYS A 388 12.92 -6.17 16.42
N GLU A 389 13.29 -5.61 15.28
CA GLU A 389 13.95 -4.28 15.18
C GLU A 389 12.99 -3.14 15.51
N ALA A 390 11.72 -3.24 15.11
CA ALA A 390 10.71 -2.23 15.39
C ALA A 390 10.06 -2.35 16.78
N ARG A 391 10.54 -3.26 17.65
CA ARG A 391 10.02 -3.43 19.00
C ARG A 391 10.59 -2.36 19.94
N LEU A 392 9.72 -1.68 20.67
CA LEU A 392 10.11 -0.83 21.79
C LEU A 392 10.13 -1.65 23.09
N ASN A 393 11.07 -1.34 23.95
CA ASN A 393 11.15 -1.93 25.29
C ASN A 393 10.02 -1.35 26.17
N GLY A 394 9.38 -2.20 26.97
CA GLY A 394 8.30 -1.82 27.87
C GLY A 394 6.98 -2.56 27.63
N ASN A 395 6.21 -2.74 28.69
CA ASN A 395 4.95 -3.49 28.66
C ASN A 395 3.75 -2.63 28.23
N ALA A 396 3.79 -1.32 28.50
CA ALA A 396 2.75 -0.38 28.12
C ALA A 396 3.27 0.59 27.06
N VAL A 397 2.51 0.79 25.99
CA VAL A 397 2.79 1.81 25.01
C VAL A 397 1.98 3.04 25.37
N ILE A 398 2.67 4.11 25.78
CA ILE A 398 2.02 5.40 26.00
C ILE A 398 1.78 6.03 24.63
N LEU A 399 0.52 6.15 24.24
CA LEU A 399 0.14 6.86 23.02
C LEU A 399 0.25 8.36 23.27
N ASN A 400 1.24 8.97 22.67
CA ASN A 400 1.49 10.41 22.69
C ASN A 400 1.93 10.90 21.29
N ARG A 401 2.29 12.17 21.19
CA ARG A 401 2.74 12.77 19.93
C ARG A 401 3.96 12.03 19.35
N ASP A 402 4.91 11.64 20.17
CA ASP A 402 6.17 11.01 19.73
C ASP A 402 5.97 9.56 19.25
N THR A 403 5.08 8.80 19.92
CA THR A 403 4.87 7.37 19.65
C THR A 403 3.75 7.08 18.65
N ALA A 404 2.93 8.09 18.31
CA ALA A 404 1.74 7.91 17.46
C ALA A 404 2.06 7.33 16.08
N LEU A 405 3.09 7.85 15.41
CA LEU A 405 3.49 7.37 14.09
C LEU A 405 4.01 5.93 14.16
N TRP A 406 4.85 5.63 15.16
CA TRP A 406 5.33 4.26 15.38
C TRP A 406 4.19 3.28 15.66
N LEU A 407 3.27 3.62 16.57
CA LEU A 407 2.17 2.72 16.93
C LEU A 407 1.20 2.53 15.76
N GLY A 408 0.82 3.61 15.10
CA GLY A 408 -0.12 3.59 13.97
C GLY A 408 0.43 2.79 12.79
N THR A 409 1.69 3.00 12.40
CA THR A 409 2.34 2.24 11.32
C THR A 409 2.55 0.78 11.70
N ARG A 410 2.94 0.48 12.96
CA ARG A 410 3.08 -0.90 13.45
C ARG A 410 1.76 -1.65 13.37
N ALA A 411 0.69 -1.05 13.90
CA ALA A 411 -0.65 -1.63 13.86
C ALA A 411 -1.13 -1.82 12.41
N GLY A 412 -0.85 -0.87 11.53
CA GLY A 412 -1.17 -0.96 10.10
C GLY A 412 -0.45 -2.11 9.40
N VAL A 413 0.86 -2.25 9.59
CA VAL A 413 1.64 -3.37 9.02
C VAL A 413 1.17 -4.71 9.58
N MET A 414 0.88 -4.78 10.89
CA MET A 414 0.29 -5.99 11.49
C MET A 414 -1.04 -6.35 10.84
N SER A 415 -1.93 -5.37 10.65
CA SER A 415 -3.22 -5.58 9.99
C SER A 415 -3.05 -6.09 8.56
N ALA A 416 -2.09 -5.56 7.81
CA ALA A 416 -1.75 -6.02 6.46
C ALA A 416 -1.26 -7.48 6.46
N LEU A 417 -0.32 -7.83 7.34
CA LEU A 417 0.21 -9.19 7.45
C LEU A 417 -0.85 -10.21 7.89
N LEU A 418 -1.74 -9.82 8.82
CA LEU A 418 -2.84 -10.67 9.26
C LEU A 418 -3.90 -10.85 8.18
N SER A 419 -4.26 -9.78 7.46
CA SER A 419 -5.18 -9.89 6.33
C SER A 419 -4.61 -10.77 5.20
N GLY A 420 -3.29 -10.88 5.15
CA GLY A 420 -2.56 -11.77 4.26
C GLY A 420 -2.85 -13.26 4.44
N PHE A 421 -3.45 -13.69 5.55
CA PHE A 421 -3.96 -15.07 5.68
C PHE A 421 -5.24 -15.30 4.88
N PHE A 422 -5.93 -14.24 4.48
CA PHE A 422 -7.21 -14.31 3.79
C PHE A 422 -7.14 -13.84 2.34
N ASP A 423 -6.04 -13.15 1.96
CA ASP A 423 -5.86 -12.65 0.60
C ASP A 423 -4.38 -12.34 0.32
N HIS A 424 -3.99 -12.18 -0.95
CA HIS A 424 -2.60 -12.05 -1.39
C HIS A 424 -2.19 -10.65 -1.84
N TYR A 425 -3.06 -9.66 -1.74
CA TYR A 425 -2.84 -8.34 -2.37
C TYR A 425 -1.63 -7.54 -1.83
N PHE A 426 -1.09 -7.88 -0.67
CA PHE A 426 0.16 -7.28 -0.16
C PHE A 426 1.44 -7.95 -0.69
N SER A 427 1.34 -8.99 -1.53
CA SER A 427 2.51 -9.68 -2.09
C SER A 427 2.91 -9.17 -3.47
N PHE A 428 1.96 -9.07 -4.40
CA PHE A 428 2.23 -8.78 -5.81
C PHE A 428 1.27 -7.74 -6.42
N THR A 429 0.32 -7.18 -5.67
CA THR A 429 -0.55 -6.10 -6.14
C THR A 429 0.21 -4.78 -6.17
N THR A 430 0.49 -4.28 -7.36
CA THR A 430 1.21 -3.01 -7.56
C THR A 430 0.57 -1.85 -6.77
N VAL A 431 1.37 -0.88 -6.39
CA VAL A 431 1.03 0.28 -5.56
C VAL A 431 0.68 -0.07 -4.10
N LEU A 432 -0.18 -1.07 -3.84
CA LEU A 432 -0.48 -1.47 -2.46
C LEU A 432 0.74 -2.07 -1.75
N ILE A 433 1.54 -2.86 -2.47
CA ILE A 433 2.84 -3.34 -1.99
C ILE A 433 3.74 -2.15 -1.64
N ALA A 434 3.79 -1.13 -2.51
CA ALA A 434 4.63 0.04 -2.27
C ALA A 434 4.23 0.80 -1.00
N LEU A 435 2.92 0.95 -0.75
CA LEU A 435 2.40 1.53 0.49
C LEU A 435 2.73 0.66 1.71
N PHE A 436 2.62 -0.67 1.59
CA PHE A 436 2.98 -1.59 2.66
C PHE A 436 4.47 -1.44 3.05
N TRP A 437 5.38 -1.44 2.09
CA TRP A 437 6.81 -1.29 2.35
C TRP A 437 7.18 0.11 2.84
N LEU A 438 6.46 1.14 2.38
CA LEU A 438 6.61 2.50 2.91
C LEU A 438 6.20 2.57 4.40
N LEU A 439 5.05 1.99 4.77
CA LEU A 439 4.61 1.95 6.16
C LEU A 439 5.56 1.13 7.04
N LEU A 440 6.04 0.00 6.55
CA LEU A 440 7.00 -0.84 7.25
C LEU A 440 8.32 -0.07 7.48
N GLY A 441 8.81 0.63 6.47
CA GLY A 441 9.96 1.50 6.58
C GLY A 441 9.78 2.63 7.59
N LEU A 442 8.63 3.33 7.55
CA LEU A 442 8.28 4.36 8.53
C LEU A 442 8.28 3.79 9.96
N ASN A 443 7.67 2.62 10.16
CA ASN A 443 7.64 1.97 11.47
C ASN A 443 9.03 1.64 11.97
N LEU A 444 9.89 1.10 11.10
CA LEU A 444 11.24 0.68 11.43
C LEU A 444 12.11 1.88 11.86
N HIS A 445 12.06 2.97 11.10
CA HIS A 445 12.85 4.18 11.38
C HIS A 445 12.32 4.97 12.58
N GLU A 446 11.01 4.99 12.80
CA GLU A 446 10.43 5.56 14.02
C GLU A 446 10.82 4.77 15.27
N ALA A 447 10.82 3.45 15.19
CA ALA A 447 11.30 2.61 16.29
C ALA A 447 12.75 2.93 16.65
N ARG A 448 13.63 3.02 15.64
CA ARG A 448 15.05 3.36 15.84
C ARG A 448 15.23 4.74 16.48
N ARG A 449 14.46 5.75 16.02
CA ARG A 449 14.47 7.09 16.62
C ARG A 449 14.07 7.06 18.10
N LEU A 450 13.01 6.34 18.43
CA LEU A 450 12.53 6.23 19.81
C LEU A 450 13.51 5.46 20.71
N GLN A 451 14.15 4.42 20.18
CA GLN A 451 15.16 3.64 20.89
C GLN A 451 16.40 4.50 21.18
N SER A 452 16.90 5.28 20.20
CA SER A 452 18.06 6.16 20.41
C SER A 452 17.76 7.30 21.41
N LYS A 453 16.55 7.87 21.38
CA LYS A 453 16.10 8.89 22.35
C LYS A 453 16.06 8.31 23.76
N ALA A 454 15.61 7.09 23.95
CA ALA A 454 15.57 6.43 25.26
C ALA A 454 16.98 6.15 25.82
N GLN A 455 17.94 5.81 24.97
CA GLN A 455 19.34 5.59 25.38
C GLN A 455 20.02 6.89 25.85
N SER A 456 19.82 8.00 25.10
CA SER A 456 20.39 9.31 25.50
C SER A 456 19.85 9.82 26.84
N THR A 457 18.56 9.61 27.11
CA THR A 457 17.95 10.03 28.39
C THR A 457 18.40 9.16 29.57
N GLY A 458 18.75 7.90 29.33
CA GLY A 458 19.24 6.97 30.35
C GLY A 458 20.71 7.24 30.75
N SER A 459 21.54 7.76 29.84
CA SER A 459 22.94 8.10 30.13
C SER A 459 23.08 9.36 31.01
N ASP A 460 22.19 10.35 30.82
CA ASP A 460 22.20 11.62 31.60
C ASP A 460 21.73 11.41 33.06
N SER A 461 20.99 10.36 33.34
CA SER A 461 20.51 10.07 34.71
C SER A 461 21.51 9.28 35.55
N GLY A 462 22.60 8.77 34.96
CA GLY A 462 23.65 8.00 35.61
C GLY A 462 24.82 8.82 36.17
N GLU A 463 24.92 10.10 35.81
CA GLU A 463 26.03 11.00 36.23
C GLU A 463 25.56 12.10 37.21
N ARG A 464 24.91 11.71 38.32
CA ARG A 464 24.83 12.59 39.49
C ARG A 464 25.35 11.80 40.70
N PRO A 465 26.52 12.23 41.25
CA PRO A 465 27.05 11.66 42.45
C PRO A 465 26.21 12.01 43.69
#